data_3b9d5fd55d41ec25cf8108e274e7ea3e
#
_entry.id   3b9d5fd55d41ec25cf8108e274e7ea3e
#
_cell.length_a   1.000
_cell.length_b   1.000
_cell.length_c   1.000
_cell.angle_alpha   90.00
_cell.angle_beta   90.00
_cell.angle_gamma   90.00
#
_symmetry.space_group_name_H-M   'P 1'
#
loop_
_entity.id
_entity.type
_entity.pdbx_description
1 polymer ?
#
loop_
_entity_poly.entity_id
_entity_poly.type
_entity_poly.pdbx_seq_one_letter_code
_entity_poly.pdbx_strand_id
1 'polypeptide(L)'
;MITVTLNRTEFEYDIHSLIKAFFPKEDVELYYTKEAHADEKNVACTNHSVEQEEAGSSHFSIDYADDRISIAWDDAPDGPVRRTFAVDFSNRTETKNALKEHLYRLLEEETGQPLPWGTLTGIRPTKIPMQMLDEGKTKEEIASYMKQTYLASDEKINLSIAIAERERALLSRLDYKNGYSLYIGIPFCPSTCLYLSLIHISEPTRHAQI
;
A
#
# COMPACT_ATOMS: atom_id res chain seq x y z
N MET A 1 18.46 -5.40 2.16
CA MET A 1 17.22 -6.02 2.70
C MET A 1 16.68 -5.12 3.81
N ILE A 2 15.37 -4.99 3.96
CA ILE A 2 14.72 -4.18 4.99
C ILE A 2 13.89 -5.09 5.87
N THR A 3 14.10 -5.01 7.18
CA THR A 3 13.39 -5.78 8.19
C THR A 3 12.43 -4.88 8.94
N VAL A 4 11.18 -5.30 9.10
CA VAL A 4 10.14 -4.55 9.82
C VAL A 4 9.58 -5.42 10.92
N THR A 5 9.73 -5.01 12.17
CA THR A 5 9.17 -5.72 13.33
C THR A 5 7.86 -5.09 13.77
N LEU A 6 6.83 -5.89 13.94
CA LEU A 6 5.48 -5.50 14.33
C LEU A 6 5.05 -6.23 15.59
N ASN A 7 4.33 -5.57 16.49
CA ASN A 7 3.68 -6.22 17.63
C ASN A 7 2.19 -6.54 17.41
N ARG A 8 1.63 -6.18 16.25
CA ARG A 8 0.28 -6.55 15.78
C ARG A 8 0.29 -6.78 14.27
N THR A 9 -0.64 -7.57 13.74
CA THR A 9 -0.76 -7.87 12.30
C THR A 9 -1.53 -6.81 11.51
N GLU A 10 -2.04 -5.78 12.19
CA GLU A 10 -2.85 -4.74 11.55
C GLU A 10 -2.02 -3.88 10.59
N PHE A 11 -2.60 -3.62 9.41
CA PHE A 11 -2.01 -2.76 8.36
C PHE A 11 -0.67 -3.24 7.77
N GLU A 12 -0.28 -4.50 7.96
CA GLU A 12 0.97 -5.08 7.45
C GLU A 12 1.18 -4.83 5.94
N TYR A 13 0.13 -5.05 5.14
CA TYR A 13 0.16 -4.81 3.69
C TYR A 13 0.41 -3.34 3.36
N ASP A 14 -0.22 -2.42 4.08
CA ASP A 14 -0.06 -0.97 3.86
C ASP A 14 1.36 -0.52 4.22
N ILE A 15 1.93 -1.04 5.31
CA ILE A 15 3.30 -0.79 5.76
C ILE A 15 4.30 -1.32 4.72
N HIS A 16 4.20 -2.61 4.40
CA HIS A 16 5.07 -3.27 3.42
C HIS A 16 5.05 -2.53 2.08
N SER A 17 3.85 -2.24 1.55
CA SER A 17 3.69 -1.58 0.26
C SER A 17 4.29 -0.18 0.23
N LEU A 18 4.20 0.56 1.33
CA LEU A 18 4.73 1.92 1.41
C LEU A 18 6.26 1.90 1.51
N ILE A 19 6.85 1.06 2.35
CA ILE A 19 8.30 0.90 2.45
C ILE A 19 8.86 0.43 1.11
N LYS A 20 8.23 -0.57 0.48
CA LYS A 20 8.65 -1.07 -0.85
C LYS A 20 8.57 -0.01 -1.94
N ALA A 21 7.66 0.97 -1.84
CA ALA A 21 7.56 2.07 -2.78
C ALA A 21 8.74 3.05 -2.67
N PHE A 22 9.28 3.28 -1.47
CA PHE A 22 10.50 4.06 -1.26
C PHE A 22 11.77 3.28 -1.65
N PHE A 23 11.78 1.98 -1.37
CA PHE A 23 12.93 1.11 -1.61
C PHE A 23 12.60 -0.02 -2.60
N PRO A 24 12.37 0.29 -3.89
CA PRO A 24 11.87 -0.70 -4.87
C PRO A 24 12.87 -1.84 -5.16
N LYS A 25 14.16 -1.64 -4.88
CA LYS A 25 15.22 -2.63 -5.10
C LYS A 25 15.47 -3.52 -3.88
N GLU A 26 15.05 -3.10 -2.69
CA GLU A 26 15.26 -3.82 -1.45
C GLU A 26 14.11 -4.81 -1.21
N ASP A 27 14.44 -5.98 -0.71
CA ASP A 27 13.42 -6.89 -0.19
C ASP A 27 12.99 -6.45 1.20
N VAL A 28 11.69 -6.49 1.45
CA VAL A 28 11.07 -6.07 2.70
C VAL A 28 10.46 -7.30 3.37
N GLU A 29 10.92 -7.62 4.56
CA GLU A 29 10.43 -8.74 5.34
C GLU A 29 9.76 -8.25 6.64
N LEU A 30 8.61 -8.83 6.95
CA LEU A 30 7.83 -8.50 8.14
C LEU A 30 8.02 -9.59 9.20
N TYR A 31 8.36 -9.18 10.42
CA TYR A 31 8.50 -10.04 11.58
C TYR A 31 7.53 -9.62 12.69
N TYR A 32 7.12 -10.59 13.50
CA TYR A 32 6.18 -10.33 14.58
C TYR A 32 6.79 -10.67 15.92
N THR A 33 6.55 -9.82 16.91
CA THR A 33 6.91 -10.14 18.29
C THR A 33 6.03 -11.30 18.82
N LYS A 34 6.54 -12.06 19.79
CA LYS A 34 5.85 -13.26 20.32
C LYS A 34 4.44 -12.99 20.87
N GLU A 35 4.14 -11.76 21.21
CA GLU A 35 2.83 -11.34 21.73
C GLU A 35 1.76 -11.18 20.64
N ALA A 36 2.16 -10.99 19.39
CA ALA A 36 1.24 -10.79 18.26
C ALA A 36 0.49 -12.08 17.83
N HIS A 37 0.94 -13.26 18.24
CA HIS A 37 0.40 -14.55 17.77
C HIS A 37 -0.68 -15.18 18.67
N ALA A 38 -1.17 -14.49 19.70
CA ALA A 38 -2.11 -15.09 20.64
C ALA A 38 -3.53 -15.35 20.10
N ASP A 39 -3.95 -14.69 19.01
CA ASP A 39 -5.35 -14.66 18.59
C ASP A 39 -5.70 -15.17 17.17
N GLU A 40 -4.77 -15.60 16.33
CA GLU A 40 -5.12 -16.05 14.97
C GLU A 40 -4.54 -17.44 14.60
N LYS A 41 -5.43 -18.43 14.54
CA LYS A 41 -5.21 -19.70 13.85
C LYS A 41 -5.41 -19.48 12.34
N ASN A 42 -4.35 -19.74 11.55
CA ASN A 42 -4.30 -19.78 10.08
C ASN A 42 -3.88 -18.48 9.36
N VAL A 43 -2.61 -18.16 9.40
CA VAL A 43 -1.92 -17.57 8.25
C VAL A 43 -0.58 -18.29 8.11
N ALA A 44 -0.30 -18.81 6.91
CA ALA A 44 1.01 -19.40 6.60
C ALA A 44 2.05 -18.29 6.49
N CYS A 45 2.56 -17.86 7.63
CA CYS A 45 3.73 -16.99 7.72
C CYS A 45 4.93 -17.89 8.01
N THR A 46 5.96 -17.75 7.22
CA THR A 46 7.24 -18.39 7.47
C THR A 46 7.77 -17.95 8.84
N ASN A 47 7.67 -18.87 9.81
CA ASN A 47 8.26 -18.73 11.13
C ASN A 47 9.78 -18.64 10.97
N HIS A 48 10.34 -17.44 11.02
CA HIS A 48 11.75 -17.26 11.37
C HIS A 48 11.80 -16.51 12.70
N SER A 49 12.24 -17.22 13.72
CA SER A 49 12.63 -16.67 15.00
C SER A 49 13.72 -15.61 14.79
N VAL A 50 13.55 -14.47 15.44
CA VAL A 50 14.52 -13.36 15.48
C VAL A 50 15.82 -13.84 16.13
N GLU A 51 16.72 -14.39 15.34
CA GLU A 51 18.12 -14.64 15.69
C GLU A 51 18.94 -14.69 14.39
N GLN A 52 19.08 -13.55 13.71
CA GLN A 52 20.22 -13.27 12.83
C GLN A 52 20.13 -11.79 12.39
N GLU A 53 20.84 -10.93 13.11
CA GLU A 53 21.23 -9.62 12.60
C GLU A 53 22.23 -9.86 11.46
N GLU A 54 21.76 -9.87 10.22
CA GLU A 54 22.66 -9.77 9.08
C GLU A 54 23.14 -8.31 8.98
N ALA A 55 24.44 -8.12 9.11
CA ALA A 55 25.10 -6.83 8.96
C ALA A 55 24.78 -6.22 7.59
N GLY A 56 24.00 -5.12 7.57
CA GLY A 56 23.63 -4.36 6.36
C GLY A 56 22.14 -4.32 6.05
N SER A 57 21.26 -4.79 6.93
CA SER A 57 19.80 -4.66 6.79
C SER A 57 19.27 -3.47 7.56
N SER A 58 18.45 -2.63 6.92
CA SER A 58 17.71 -1.57 7.59
C SER A 58 16.60 -2.15 8.45
N HIS A 59 16.50 -1.66 9.70
CA HIS A 59 15.54 -2.15 10.67
C HIS A 59 14.51 -1.10 11.06
N PHE A 60 13.24 -1.42 10.85
CA PHE A 60 12.09 -0.65 11.31
C PHE A 60 11.36 -1.40 12.42
N SER A 61 10.89 -0.69 13.43
CA SER A 61 9.93 -1.22 14.39
C SER A 61 8.65 -0.38 14.42
N ILE A 62 7.50 -1.04 14.47
CA ILE A 62 6.20 -0.38 14.58
C ILE A 62 5.45 -1.03 15.73
N ASP A 63 5.27 -0.26 16.79
CA ASP A 63 4.65 -0.68 18.03
C ASP A 63 3.29 -0.04 18.20
N TYR A 64 2.28 -0.85 18.39
CA TYR A 64 0.91 -0.45 18.68
C TYR A 64 0.66 -0.54 20.19
N ALA A 65 0.34 0.58 20.81
CA ALA A 65 -0.18 0.66 22.17
C ALA A 65 -1.71 0.92 22.16
N ASP A 66 -2.33 1.13 23.30
CA ASP A 66 -3.79 1.28 23.39
C ASP A 66 -4.33 2.55 22.71
N ASP A 67 -3.57 3.63 22.71
CA ASP A 67 -3.99 4.95 22.23
C ASP A 67 -3.01 5.59 21.24
N ARG A 68 -1.94 4.89 20.88
CA ARG A 68 -0.85 5.43 20.06
C ARG A 68 -0.12 4.38 19.25
N ILE A 69 0.56 4.84 18.21
CA ILE A 69 1.49 4.04 17.42
C ILE A 69 2.86 4.72 17.47
N SER A 70 3.90 3.92 17.61
CA SER A 70 5.30 4.36 17.54
C SER A 70 5.98 3.71 16.36
N ILE A 71 6.63 4.50 15.51
CA ILE A 71 7.46 4.04 14.38
C ILE A 71 8.90 4.39 14.73
N ALA A 72 9.81 3.44 14.62
CA ALA A 72 11.25 3.71 14.72
C ALA A 72 11.98 3.13 13.52
N TRP A 73 13.03 3.81 13.11
CA TRP A 73 14.01 3.38 12.13
C TRP A 73 15.40 3.53 12.76
N ASP A 74 16.02 2.40 13.10
CA ASP A 74 17.19 2.38 13.96
C ASP A 74 18.48 2.80 13.23
N ASP A 75 18.56 2.55 11.93
CA ASP A 75 19.69 2.82 11.06
C ASP A 75 19.35 3.80 9.92
N ALA A 76 18.53 4.81 10.22
CA ALA A 76 18.24 5.88 9.30
C ALA A 76 19.54 6.67 8.95
N PRO A 77 19.64 7.28 7.74
CA PRO A 77 20.86 7.92 7.25
C PRO A 77 21.48 8.96 8.21
N ASP A 78 20.62 9.74 8.88
CA ASP A 78 21.05 10.79 9.83
C ASP A 78 21.05 10.31 11.30
N GLY A 79 20.87 9.01 11.54
CA GLY A 79 20.83 8.36 12.86
C GLY A 79 19.43 7.91 13.26
N PRO A 80 19.30 7.17 14.40
CA PRO A 80 18.03 6.58 14.79
C PRO A 80 16.90 7.60 14.92
N VAL A 81 15.78 7.34 14.26
CA VAL A 81 14.61 8.22 14.26
C VAL A 81 13.41 7.48 14.84
N ARG A 82 12.66 8.19 15.69
CA ARG A 82 11.42 7.67 16.28
C ARG A 82 10.29 8.69 16.19
N ARG A 83 9.10 8.23 15.78
CA ARG A 83 7.87 9.00 15.78
C ARG A 83 6.78 8.28 16.56
N THR A 84 6.12 9.02 17.45
CA THR A 84 4.98 8.50 18.20
C THR A 84 3.81 9.45 18.02
N PHE A 85 2.64 8.93 17.72
CA PHE A 85 1.40 9.70 17.48
C PHE A 85 0.19 8.98 18.07
N ALA A 86 -0.78 9.77 18.51
CA ALA A 86 -2.05 9.26 19.04
C ALA A 86 -2.96 8.78 17.90
N VAL A 87 -3.70 7.70 18.14
CA VAL A 87 -4.68 7.14 17.22
C VAL A 87 -5.92 6.68 17.97
N ASP A 88 -7.05 6.70 17.27
CA ASP A 88 -8.29 6.09 17.73
C ASP A 88 -8.53 4.79 16.94
N PHE A 89 -8.26 3.65 17.56
CA PHE A 89 -8.43 2.34 16.95
C PHE A 89 -9.90 1.99 16.64
N SER A 90 -10.86 2.73 17.17
CA SER A 90 -12.27 2.57 16.81
C SER A 90 -12.54 2.95 15.34
N ASN A 91 -11.74 3.89 14.78
CA ASN A 91 -11.79 4.27 13.38
C ASN A 91 -10.61 3.71 12.60
N ARG A 92 -10.78 2.48 12.10
CA ARG A 92 -9.73 1.77 11.33
C ARG A 92 -9.20 2.57 10.14
N THR A 93 -10.06 3.36 9.45
CA THR A 93 -9.64 4.13 8.27
C THR A 93 -8.76 5.30 8.65
N GLU A 94 -9.12 6.04 9.68
CA GLU A 94 -8.31 7.15 10.18
C GLU A 94 -6.98 6.67 10.76
N THR A 95 -7.00 5.60 11.56
CA THR A 95 -5.78 4.97 12.09
C THR A 95 -4.83 4.56 10.97
N LYS A 96 -5.34 3.89 9.92
CA LYS A 96 -4.54 3.51 8.75
C LYS A 96 -3.95 4.72 8.04
N ASN A 97 -4.73 5.76 7.81
CA ASN A 97 -4.26 6.95 7.12
C ASN A 97 -3.20 7.69 7.95
N ALA A 98 -3.41 7.81 9.26
CA ALA A 98 -2.43 8.40 10.17
C ALA A 98 -1.11 7.60 10.18
N LEU A 99 -1.17 6.27 10.29
CA LEU A 99 0.00 5.42 10.22
C LEU A 99 0.77 5.62 8.90
N LYS A 100 0.08 5.59 7.77
CA LYS A 100 0.69 5.78 6.45
C LYS A 100 1.28 7.19 6.30
N GLU A 101 0.60 8.22 6.80
CA GLU A 101 1.11 9.58 6.76
C GLU A 101 2.39 9.74 7.57
N HIS A 102 2.42 9.25 8.81
CA HIS A 102 3.59 9.36 9.67
C HIS A 102 4.77 8.55 9.15
N LEU A 103 4.53 7.34 8.64
CA LEU A 103 5.55 6.50 8.01
C LEU A 103 6.08 7.16 6.73
N TYR A 104 5.19 7.69 5.87
CA TYR A 104 5.58 8.40 4.65
C TYR A 104 6.48 9.60 4.96
N ARG A 105 6.06 10.47 5.90
CA ARG A 105 6.85 11.65 6.26
C ARG A 105 8.21 11.29 6.85
N LEU A 106 8.28 10.23 7.65
CA LEU A 106 9.55 9.73 8.16
C LEU A 106 10.46 9.29 7.00
N LEU A 107 9.95 8.50 6.09
CA LEU A 107 10.71 8.00 4.94
C LEU A 107 11.10 9.14 3.97
N GLU A 108 10.19 10.09 3.70
CA GLU A 108 10.45 11.25 2.83
C GLU A 108 11.54 12.14 3.41
N GLU A 109 11.51 12.45 4.70
CA GLU A 109 12.50 13.29 5.37
C GLU A 109 13.89 12.66 5.35
N GLU A 110 13.99 11.36 5.65
CA GLU A 110 15.27 10.66 5.70
C GLU A 110 15.84 10.30 4.32
N THR A 111 14.98 10.07 3.33
CA THR A 111 15.45 9.75 1.97
C THR A 111 15.57 10.96 1.05
N GLY A 112 14.91 12.07 1.40
CA GLY A 112 14.81 13.26 0.54
C GLY A 112 14.01 13.04 -0.75
N GLN A 113 13.24 11.93 -0.87
CA GLN A 113 12.56 11.53 -2.10
C GLN A 113 11.04 11.48 -1.90
N PRO A 114 10.27 12.48 -2.38
CA PRO A 114 8.81 12.40 -2.34
C PRO A 114 8.29 11.38 -3.36
N LEU A 115 7.29 10.58 -2.98
CA LEU A 115 6.58 9.72 -3.92
C LEU A 115 5.49 10.51 -4.64
N PRO A 116 5.37 10.43 -5.98
CA PRO A 116 4.38 11.19 -6.74
C PRO A 116 2.93 10.91 -6.34
N TRP A 117 2.62 9.69 -5.89
CA TRP A 117 1.30 9.29 -5.40
C TRP A 117 1.16 9.39 -3.87
N GLY A 118 2.18 9.89 -3.17
CA GLY A 118 2.19 9.99 -1.72
C GLY A 118 1.99 8.64 -1.05
N THR A 119 1.02 8.56 -0.14
CA THR A 119 0.68 7.33 0.58
C THR A 119 -0.18 6.35 -0.22
N LEU A 120 -0.58 6.68 -1.46
CA LEU A 120 -1.39 5.80 -2.31
C LEU A 120 -0.52 4.71 -2.95
N THR A 121 -0.60 3.50 -2.43
CA THR A 121 0.13 2.32 -2.93
C THR A 121 -0.77 1.35 -3.73
N GLY A 122 -2.06 1.69 -3.89
CA GLY A 122 -3.03 0.87 -4.61
C GLY A 122 -2.93 0.99 -6.14
N ILE A 123 -3.45 -0.02 -6.83
CA ILE A 123 -3.39 -0.13 -8.31
C ILE A 123 -4.30 0.89 -9.02
N ARG A 124 -5.36 1.38 -8.36
CA ARG A 124 -6.37 2.24 -8.98
C ARG A 124 -6.64 3.52 -8.16
N PRO A 125 -5.71 4.49 -8.17
CA PRO A 125 -5.86 5.74 -7.44
C PRO A 125 -7.04 6.59 -7.93
N THR A 126 -7.47 6.42 -9.18
CA THR A 126 -8.61 7.11 -9.80
C THR A 126 -9.97 6.74 -9.18
N LYS A 127 -10.05 5.68 -8.37
CA LYS A 127 -11.28 5.29 -7.67
C LYS A 127 -11.74 6.38 -6.69
N ILE A 128 -10.81 7.07 -6.05
CA ILE A 128 -11.10 8.13 -5.07
C ILE A 128 -11.78 9.33 -5.76
N PRO A 129 -11.16 9.98 -6.77
CA PRO A 129 -11.83 11.08 -7.46
C PRO A 129 -13.12 10.67 -8.16
N MET A 130 -13.22 9.43 -8.68
CA MET A 130 -14.45 8.92 -9.27
C MET A 130 -15.60 8.91 -8.27
N GLN A 131 -15.38 8.34 -7.09
CA GLN A 131 -16.39 8.30 -6.03
C GLN A 131 -16.79 9.72 -5.60
N MET A 132 -15.82 10.60 -5.38
CA MET A 132 -16.09 11.98 -4.95
C MET A 132 -16.84 12.78 -6.04
N LEU A 133 -16.55 12.55 -7.33
CA LEU A 133 -17.33 13.14 -8.43
C LEU A 133 -18.77 12.62 -8.47
N ASP A 134 -18.99 11.34 -8.15
CA ASP A 134 -20.35 10.77 -8.07
C ASP A 134 -21.13 11.31 -6.87
N GLU A 135 -20.44 11.68 -5.80
CA GLU A 135 -20.99 12.39 -4.63
C GLU A 135 -21.23 13.88 -4.91
N GLY A 136 -20.85 14.39 -6.09
CA GLY A 136 -21.05 15.78 -6.49
C GLY A 136 -20.00 16.76 -5.97
N LYS A 137 -18.85 16.28 -5.53
CA LYS A 137 -17.73 17.13 -5.09
C LYS A 137 -17.09 17.87 -6.26
N THR A 138 -16.58 19.07 -5.99
CA THR A 138 -15.83 19.87 -6.96
C THR A 138 -14.40 19.34 -7.13
N LYS A 139 -13.74 19.72 -8.22
CA LYS A 139 -12.34 19.35 -8.47
C LYS A 139 -11.41 19.88 -7.38
N GLU A 140 -11.67 21.08 -6.90
CA GLU A 140 -10.90 21.75 -5.86
C GLU A 140 -11.02 21.00 -4.52
N GLU A 141 -12.24 20.54 -4.18
CA GLU A 141 -12.46 19.71 -2.99
C GLU A 141 -11.74 18.36 -3.10
N ILE A 142 -11.82 17.73 -4.27
CA ILE A 142 -11.13 16.45 -4.53
C ILE A 142 -9.61 16.64 -4.45
N ALA A 143 -9.08 17.70 -5.08
CA ALA A 143 -7.66 17.99 -5.06
C ALA A 143 -7.17 18.26 -3.63
N SER A 144 -7.89 19.08 -2.86
CA SER A 144 -7.58 19.35 -1.47
C SER A 144 -7.58 18.08 -0.61
N TYR A 145 -8.61 17.25 -0.76
CA TYR A 145 -8.73 15.98 -0.05
C TYR A 145 -7.56 15.04 -0.36
N MET A 146 -7.23 14.83 -1.66
CA MET A 146 -6.15 13.95 -2.06
C MET A 146 -4.78 14.46 -1.59
N LYS A 147 -4.58 15.77 -1.59
CA LYS A 147 -3.34 16.39 -1.13
C LYS A 147 -3.17 16.25 0.39
N GLN A 148 -4.23 16.50 1.15
CA GLN A 148 -4.19 16.47 2.62
C GLN A 148 -4.16 15.04 3.16
N THR A 149 -4.97 14.15 2.59
CA THR A 149 -5.13 12.78 3.13
C THR A 149 -4.06 11.83 2.63
N TYR A 150 -3.63 11.99 1.36
CA TYR A 150 -2.72 11.03 0.73
C TYR A 150 -1.38 11.61 0.35
N LEU A 151 -1.15 12.90 0.54
CA LEU A 151 0.12 13.57 0.22
C LEU A 151 0.53 13.41 -1.27
N ALA A 152 -0.45 13.21 -2.15
CA ALA A 152 -0.21 13.06 -3.58
C ALA A 152 0.23 14.39 -4.21
N SER A 153 1.09 14.34 -5.24
CA SER A 153 1.54 15.51 -5.98
C SER A 153 0.41 16.13 -6.80
N ASP A 154 0.46 17.44 -7.03
CA ASP A 154 -0.54 18.15 -7.82
C ASP A 154 -0.66 17.59 -9.24
N GLU A 155 0.45 17.14 -9.83
CA GLU A 155 0.46 16.46 -11.14
C GLU A 155 -0.40 15.19 -11.13
N LYS A 156 -0.21 14.32 -10.13
CA LYS A 156 -0.94 13.04 -10.04
C LYS A 156 -2.40 13.23 -9.62
N ILE A 157 -2.67 14.24 -8.79
CA ILE A 157 -4.05 14.63 -8.46
C ILE A 157 -4.79 15.07 -9.72
N ASN A 158 -4.24 16.02 -10.48
CA ASN A 158 -4.86 16.51 -11.70
C ASN A 158 -5.05 15.40 -12.74
N LEU A 159 -4.06 14.52 -12.90
CA LEU A 159 -4.14 13.36 -13.78
C LEU A 159 -5.29 12.44 -13.36
N SER A 160 -5.39 12.11 -12.06
CA SER A 160 -6.42 11.19 -11.56
C SER A 160 -7.83 11.75 -11.70
N ILE A 161 -8.02 13.06 -11.48
CA ILE A 161 -9.31 13.74 -11.68
C ILE A 161 -9.69 13.72 -13.18
N ALA A 162 -8.74 14.06 -14.08
CA ALA A 162 -8.99 14.07 -15.51
C ALA A 162 -9.37 12.66 -16.04
N ILE A 163 -8.73 11.61 -15.53
CA ILE A 163 -9.07 10.22 -15.89
C ILE A 163 -10.47 9.88 -15.37
N ALA A 164 -10.78 10.21 -14.09
CA ALA A 164 -12.07 9.93 -13.50
C ALA A 164 -13.23 10.63 -14.24
N GLU A 165 -13.04 11.86 -14.69
CA GLU A 165 -14.03 12.58 -15.52
C GLU A 165 -14.27 11.87 -16.85
N ARG A 166 -13.20 11.45 -17.53
CA ARG A 166 -13.33 10.72 -18.80
C ARG A 166 -14.01 9.38 -18.60
N GLU A 167 -13.63 8.64 -17.57
CA GLU A 167 -14.24 7.35 -17.22
C GLU A 167 -15.75 7.54 -16.92
N ARG A 168 -16.12 8.55 -16.13
CA ARG A 168 -17.50 8.90 -15.84
C ARG A 168 -18.30 9.25 -17.11
N ALA A 169 -17.71 10.03 -18.01
CA ALA A 169 -18.36 10.40 -19.26
C ALA A 169 -18.58 9.20 -20.20
N LEU A 170 -17.71 8.21 -20.18
CA LEU A 170 -17.88 6.95 -20.92
C LEU A 170 -18.93 6.07 -20.26
N LEU A 171 -18.88 5.90 -18.96
CA LEU A 171 -19.82 5.06 -18.20
C LEU A 171 -21.25 5.62 -18.20
N SER A 172 -21.42 6.95 -18.28
CA SER A 172 -22.77 7.56 -18.36
C SER A 172 -23.56 7.16 -19.60
N ARG A 173 -22.90 6.63 -20.64
CA ARG A 173 -23.52 6.11 -21.86
C ARG A 173 -23.93 4.65 -21.77
N LEU A 174 -23.59 3.98 -20.67
CA LEU A 174 -23.82 2.56 -20.47
C LEU A 174 -24.73 2.37 -19.26
N ASP A 175 -25.68 1.45 -19.34
CA ASP A 175 -26.43 1.00 -18.16
C ASP A 175 -25.61 -0.02 -17.36
N TYR A 176 -24.47 0.44 -16.82
CA TYR A 176 -23.54 -0.45 -16.09
C TYR A 176 -24.07 -0.87 -14.69
N LYS A 177 -25.11 -0.19 -14.19
CA LYS A 177 -25.73 -0.52 -12.89
C LYS A 177 -26.68 -1.71 -12.97
N ASN A 178 -27.39 -1.84 -14.08
CA ASN A 178 -28.37 -2.91 -14.29
C ASN A 178 -27.93 -3.92 -15.34
N GLY A 179 -26.85 -3.60 -16.08
CA GLY A 179 -26.26 -4.47 -17.08
C GLY A 179 -25.23 -5.44 -16.48
N TYR A 180 -24.67 -6.28 -17.34
CA TYR A 180 -23.56 -7.15 -16.98
C TYR A 180 -22.39 -6.98 -17.96
N SER A 181 -21.19 -7.23 -17.49
CA SER A 181 -19.99 -7.30 -18.33
C SER A 181 -19.60 -8.75 -18.52
N LEU A 182 -19.46 -9.16 -19.80
CA LEU A 182 -18.92 -10.48 -20.13
C LEU A 182 -17.42 -10.35 -20.41
N TYR A 183 -16.62 -10.98 -19.57
CA TYR A 183 -15.19 -11.11 -19.80
C TYR A 183 -14.87 -12.52 -20.32
N ILE A 184 -14.33 -12.59 -21.54
CA ILE A 184 -13.86 -13.85 -22.12
C ILE A 184 -12.34 -13.85 -22.02
N GLY A 185 -11.81 -14.55 -21.02
CA GLY A 185 -10.39 -14.73 -20.83
C GLY A 185 -9.88 -15.93 -21.59
N ILE A 186 -8.77 -15.78 -22.34
CA ILE A 186 -8.04 -16.89 -22.94
C ILE A 186 -6.89 -17.21 -21.98
N PRO A 187 -6.97 -18.27 -21.16
CA PRO A 187 -5.95 -18.57 -20.14
C PRO A 187 -4.64 -19.10 -20.74
N PHE A 188 -4.60 -19.29 -22.03
CA PHE A 188 -3.44 -19.80 -22.74
C PHE A 188 -2.84 -18.74 -23.64
N CYS A 189 -1.60 -18.37 -23.37
CA CYS A 189 -0.86 -17.44 -24.21
C CYS A 189 0.16 -18.23 -25.06
N PRO A 190 0.02 -18.26 -26.40
CA PRO A 190 0.90 -19.05 -27.27
C PRO A 190 2.33 -18.50 -27.32
N SER A 191 2.56 -17.25 -26.87
CA SER A 191 3.88 -16.63 -26.75
C SER A 191 4.02 -15.85 -25.46
N THR A 192 5.23 -15.83 -24.91
CA THR A 192 5.54 -15.06 -23.69
C THR A 192 5.72 -13.59 -24.02
N CYS A 193 4.96 -12.71 -23.39
CA CYS A 193 5.10 -11.27 -23.53
C CYS A 193 5.97 -10.70 -22.42
N LEU A 194 7.05 -10.01 -22.76
CA LEU A 194 7.97 -9.40 -21.77
C LEU A 194 7.32 -8.29 -20.94
N TYR A 195 6.24 -7.70 -21.40
CA TYR A 195 5.57 -6.55 -20.77
C TYR A 195 4.26 -6.91 -20.05
N LEU A 196 3.84 -8.16 -20.08
CA LEU A 196 2.67 -8.63 -19.33
C LEU A 196 3.12 -9.41 -18.10
N SER A 197 2.53 -9.10 -16.95
CA SER A 197 2.80 -9.82 -15.70
C SER A 197 2.49 -11.32 -15.75
N LEU A 198 1.75 -11.76 -16.75
CA LEU A 198 1.46 -13.17 -17.03
C LEU A 198 2.69 -14.00 -17.40
N ILE A 199 3.82 -13.37 -17.66
CA ILE A 199 5.10 -14.06 -17.92
C ILE A 199 5.54 -14.92 -16.72
N HIS A 200 5.11 -14.58 -15.52
CA HIS A 200 5.44 -15.32 -14.30
C HIS A 200 4.47 -16.49 -14.02
N ILE A 201 3.40 -16.63 -14.79
CA ILE A 201 2.52 -17.79 -14.71
C ILE A 201 3.15 -18.92 -15.55
N SER A 202 4.33 -19.35 -15.14
CA SER A 202 5.05 -20.42 -15.84
C SER A 202 4.63 -21.84 -15.43
N GLU A 203 3.58 -21.99 -14.62
CA GLU A 203 3.14 -23.31 -14.15
C GLU A 203 1.65 -23.64 -14.33
N PRO A 204 0.94 -23.26 -15.40
CA PRO A 204 -0.39 -23.80 -15.62
C PRO A 204 -0.39 -25.21 -16.21
N THR A 205 0.75 -25.72 -16.68
CA THR A 205 0.82 -27.00 -17.41
C THR A 205 0.74 -28.22 -16.53
N ARG A 206 0.90 -28.12 -15.21
CA ARG A 206 0.75 -29.26 -14.30
C ARG A 206 -0.70 -29.68 -14.04
N HIS A 207 -1.68 -28.82 -14.33
CA HIS A 207 -3.09 -29.15 -14.11
C HIS A 207 -3.89 -29.46 -15.38
N ALA A 208 -3.27 -29.43 -16.54
CA ALA A 208 -3.91 -29.76 -17.84
C ALA A 208 -3.58 -31.16 -18.33
N GLN A 209 -3.06 -32.03 -17.47
CA GLN A 209 -2.93 -33.46 -17.74
C GLN A 209 -4.08 -34.21 -17.07
N ILE A 210 -5.23 -34.16 -17.70
CA ILE A 210 -6.28 -35.17 -17.59
C ILE A 210 -6.65 -35.65 -18.99
#